data_0fdde99073259113563a53e529b3ad61
#
_entry.id   0fdde99073259113563a53e529b3ad61
#
_cell.length_a   1.000
_cell.length_b   1.000
_cell.length_c   1.000
_cell.angle_alpha   90.00
_cell.angle_beta   90.00
_cell.angle_gamma   90.00
#
_symmetry.space_group_name_H-M   'P 1'
#
loop_
_entity.id
_entity.type
_entity.pdbx_description
1 polymer ?
#
loop_
_entity_poly.entity_id
_entity_poly.type
_entity_poly.pdbx_seq_one_letter_code
_entity_poly.pdbx_strand_id
1 'polypeptide(L)'
;MKRHMFLVLLCVCFCSSISIKAQEKVSTYFTQEEMPDMLKFLPAPPDTLSEAFSHDVMRYFWGKQMRQDSVRAAIALRDADWSAEYIFSEFSVPFGLNITKENTPEIYKLLTQCLYTVDLVGKKAKAFYNRKRPFDRFKEPSLYPKDDEALSKNGSYPSGHTIRGWSTVLLLSEINPERADTLLARGYMYGESRVIVGAHWQSDVDAGRLAATAAYMKLHTSDAFLEQLKKAKAEFRKKTK
;
A
#
# COMPACT_ATOMS: atom_id res chain seq x y z
N MET A 1 40.10 44.54 -55.27
CA MET A 1 38.69 44.07 -55.16
C MET A 1 38.68 42.76 -54.36
N LYS A 2 38.34 42.84 -53.06
CA LYS A 2 38.23 41.66 -52.17
C LYS A 2 36.74 41.39 -51.92
N ARG A 3 36.22 40.26 -52.41
CA ARG A 3 34.87 39.78 -52.15
C ARG A 3 34.81 39.11 -50.75
N HIS A 4 34.07 39.67 -49.82
CA HIS A 4 33.75 39.02 -48.58
C HIS A 4 32.50 38.12 -48.80
N MET A 5 32.68 36.82 -48.57
CA MET A 5 31.66 35.79 -48.59
C MET A 5 31.06 35.67 -47.18
N PHE A 6 29.81 36.13 -47.00
CA PHE A 6 29.07 35.93 -45.73
C PHE A 6 28.51 34.52 -45.70
N LEU A 7 28.98 33.75 -44.73
CA LEU A 7 28.46 32.42 -44.43
C LEU A 7 27.29 32.59 -43.44
N VAL A 8 26.05 32.35 -43.89
CA VAL A 8 24.87 32.32 -43.02
C VAL A 8 24.77 30.94 -42.44
N LEU A 9 25.01 30.84 -41.13
CA LEU A 9 24.87 29.59 -40.36
C LEU A 9 23.39 29.47 -39.96
N LEU A 10 22.63 28.55 -40.58
CA LEU A 10 21.24 28.25 -40.27
C LEU A 10 21.20 27.31 -39.04
N CYS A 11 20.98 27.84 -37.83
CA CYS A 11 20.71 27.03 -36.64
C CYS A 11 19.27 26.45 -36.73
N VAL A 12 19.16 25.17 -37.08
CA VAL A 12 17.91 24.43 -36.98
C VAL A 12 17.75 23.98 -35.55
N CYS A 13 16.95 24.70 -34.76
CA CYS A 13 16.53 24.25 -33.41
C CYS A 13 15.57 23.07 -33.57
N PHE A 14 16.04 21.87 -33.30
CA PHE A 14 15.19 20.69 -33.08
C PHE A 14 14.50 20.83 -31.72
N CYS A 15 13.29 21.37 -31.71
CA CYS A 15 12.41 21.28 -30.54
C CYS A 15 11.87 19.84 -30.45
N SER A 16 12.54 18.98 -29.70
CA SER A 16 11.99 17.71 -29.27
C SER A 16 10.88 17.98 -28.27
N SER A 17 9.63 17.87 -28.71
CA SER A 17 8.45 17.92 -27.85
C SER A 17 8.49 16.71 -26.90
N ILE A 18 8.96 16.89 -25.66
CA ILE A 18 8.81 15.92 -24.60
C ILE A 18 7.33 15.92 -24.25
N SER A 19 6.60 14.93 -24.76
CA SER A 19 5.21 14.68 -24.38
C SER A 19 5.21 14.15 -22.95
N ILE A 20 5.04 15.02 -21.97
CA ILE A 20 4.76 14.61 -20.59
C ILE A 20 3.38 13.97 -20.63
N LYS A 21 3.32 12.63 -20.67
CA LYS A 21 2.08 11.91 -20.41
C LYS A 21 1.65 12.29 -19.00
N ALA A 22 0.58 13.09 -18.90
CA ALA A 22 -0.06 13.34 -17.62
C ALA A 22 -0.44 11.97 -17.03
N GLN A 23 0.05 11.68 -15.82
CA GLN A 23 -0.27 10.46 -15.12
C GLN A 23 -1.77 10.46 -14.85
N GLU A 24 -2.50 9.55 -15.49
CA GLU A 24 -3.95 9.47 -15.40
C GLU A 24 -4.34 9.30 -13.93
N LYS A 25 -5.06 10.28 -13.38
CA LYS A 25 -5.46 10.27 -11.97
C LYS A 25 -6.43 9.11 -11.77
N VAL A 26 -6.00 8.10 -11.01
CA VAL A 26 -6.86 6.95 -10.68
C VAL A 26 -8.11 7.45 -9.94
N SER A 27 -9.29 7.12 -10.46
CA SER A 27 -10.55 7.45 -9.81
C SER A 27 -10.77 6.57 -8.58
N THR A 28 -11.22 7.18 -7.48
CA THR A 28 -11.63 6.49 -6.25
C THR A 28 -13.13 6.26 -6.24
N TYR A 29 -13.61 5.24 -5.52
CA TYR A 29 -15.05 5.00 -5.35
C TYR A 29 -15.72 5.98 -4.39
N PHE A 30 -14.94 6.55 -3.48
CA PHE A 30 -15.40 7.49 -2.45
C PHE A 30 -14.39 8.61 -2.25
N THR A 31 -14.85 9.74 -1.73
CA THR A 31 -14.00 10.81 -1.19
C THR A 31 -13.54 10.45 0.23
N GLN A 32 -12.62 11.23 0.79
CA GLN A 32 -12.14 11.02 2.16
C GLN A 32 -13.27 11.22 3.20
N GLU A 33 -14.17 12.15 2.95
CA GLU A 33 -15.30 12.49 3.82
C GLU A 33 -16.36 11.39 3.89
N GLU A 34 -16.49 10.62 2.80
CA GLU A 34 -17.42 9.50 2.70
C GLU A 34 -16.88 8.21 3.32
N MET A 35 -15.55 8.14 3.57
CA MET A 35 -14.94 6.98 4.21
C MET A 35 -15.24 6.94 5.71
N PRO A 36 -15.26 5.73 6.33
CA PRO A 36 -15.40 5.60 7.77
C PRO A 36 -14.37 6.43 8.53
N ASP A 37 -14.79 7.17 9.54
CA ASP A 37 -13.91 7.98 10.37
C ASP A 37 -13.31 7.15 11.50
N MET A 38 -12.05 6.79 11.36
CA MET A 38 -11.32 5.97 12.34
C MET A 38 -11.28 6.57 13.74
N LEU A 39 -11.29 7.90 13.86
CA LEU A 39 -11.28 8.57 15.16
C LEU A 39 -12.55 8.30 15.98
N LYS A 40 -13.61 7.78 15.34
CA LYS A 40 -14.89 7.49 15.98
C LYS A 40 -15.05 6.04 16.42
N PHE A 41 -14.30 5.10 15.86
CA PHE A 41 -14.52 3.67 16.14
C PHE A 41 -13.26 2.90 16.52
N LEU A 42 -12.05 3.39 16.21
CA LEU A 42 -10.81 2.75 16.67
C LEU A 42 -10.29 3.39 17.95
N PRO A 43 -9.70 2.60 18.86
CA PRO A 43 -9.02 3.14 20.01
C PRO A 43 -7.84 4.03 19.58
N ALA A 44 -7.47 4.97 20.45
CA ALA A 44 -6.22 5.71 20.27
C ALA A 44 -5.01 4.76 20.28
N PRO A 45 -3.89 5.13 19.61
CA PRO A 45 -2.65 4.38 19.76
C PRO A 45 -2.23 4.32 21.23
N PRO A 46 -1.57 3.24 21.69
CA PRO A 46 -1.15 3.09 23.06
C PRO A 46 -0.34 4.27 23.59
N ASP A 47 -0.67 4.75 24.79
CA ASP A 47 0.15 5.71 25.53
C ASP A 47 1.52 5.09 25.85
N THR A 48 2.57 5.91 25.79
CA THR A 48 3.96 5.46 25.94
C THR A 48 4.32 4.93 27.33
N LEU A 49 3.47 5.14 28.32
CA LEU A 49 3.61 4.60 29.69
C LEU A 49 2.73 3.38 29.93
N SER A 50 1.96 2.93 28.93
CA SER A 50 1.02 1.82 29.06
C SER A 50 1.69 0.45 28.84
N GLU A 51 1.07 -0.61 29.39
CA GLU A 51 1.43 -2.00 29.11
C GLU A 51 1.30 -2.32 27.60
N ALA A 52 0.27 -1.81 26.95
CA ALA A 52 0.07 -1.98 25.51
C ALA A 52 1.22 -1.42 24.68
N PHE A 53 1.84 -0.30 25.12
CA PHE A 53 3.03 0.22 24.45
C PHE A 53 4.28 -0.64 24.75
N SER A 54 4.38 -1.24 25.95
CA SER A 54 5.45 -2.19 26.24
C SER A 54 5.40 -3.41 25.30
N HIS A 55 4.20 -3.87 24.96
CA HIS A 55 4.01 -4.90 23.92
C HIS A 55 4.49 -4.43 22.54
N ASP A 56 4.18 -3.19 22.12
CA ASP A 56 4.69 -2.61 20.87
C ASP A 56 6.23 -2.60 20.83
N VAL A 57 6.87 -2.25 21.95
CA VAL A 57 8.35 -2.25 22.07
C VAL A 57 8.90 -3.67 21.96
N MET A 58 8.31 -4.65 22.65
CA MET A 58 8.72 -6.06 22.55
C MET A 58 8.61 -6.57 21.11
N ARG A 59 7.50 -6.25 20.43
CA ARG A 59 7.30 -6.63 19.02
C ARG A 59 8.29 -5.95 18.08
N TYR A 60 8.71 -4.71 18.35
CA TYR A 60 9.76 -4.05 17.60
C TYR A 60 11.10 -4.79 17.70
N PHE A 61 11.52 -5.16 18.91
CA PHE A 61 12.76 -5.94 19.11
C PHE A 61 12.67 -7.35 18.53
N TRP A 62 11.51 -8.00 18.62
CA TRP A 62 11.26 -9.25 17.89
C TRP A 62 11.44 -9.06 16.39
N GLY A 63 10.90 -7.98 15.81
CA GLY A 63 11.07 -7.66 14.39
C GLY A 63 12.54 -7.50 14.00
N LYS A 64 13.36 -6.90 14.87
CA LYS A 64 14.82 -6.81 14.65
C LYS A 64 15.48 -8.18 14.66
N GLN A 65 15.08 -9.10 15.53
CA GLN A 65 15.59 -10.49 15.53
C GLN A 65 15.22 -11.21 14.22
N MET A 66 14.02 -11.03 13.72
CA MET A 66 13.56 -11.62 12.46
C MET A 66 14.37 -11.18 11.23
N ARG A 67 15.10 -10.06 11.31
CA ARG A 67 16.02 -9.63 10.25
C ARG A 67 17.24 -10.56 10.08
N GLN A 68 17.53 -11.40 11.07
CA GLN A 68 18.62 -12.39 11.00
C GLN A 68 18.26 -13.58 10.10
N ASP A 69 16.97 -13.88 9.94
CA ASP A 69 16.48 -14.80 8.93
C ASP A 69 16.48 -14.06 7.57
N SER A 70 17.43 -14.41 6.70
CA SER A 70 17.62 -13.77 5.41
C SER A 70 16.40 -13.89 4.49
N VAL A 71 15.67 -15.00 4.56
CA VAL A 71 14.45 -15.23 3.76
C VAL A 71 13.33 -14.31 4.26
N ARG A 72 13.12 -14.24 5.58
CA ARG A 72 12.10 -13.37 6.17
C ARG A 72 12.41 -11.89 5.99
N ALA A 73 13.68 -11.51 6.10
CA ALA A 73 14.15 -10.15 5.85
C ALA A 73 13.93 -9.73 4.38
N ALA A 74 14.25 -10.61 3.43
CA ALA A 74 14.03 -10.35 2.01
C ALA A 74 12.53 -10.17 1.69
N ILE A 75 11.63 -10.96 2.29
CA ILE A 75 10.18 -10.78 2.17
C ILE A 75 9.78 -9.41 2.74
N ALA A 76 10.28 -9.03 3.92
CA ALA A 76 9.95 -7.75 4.54
C ALA A 76 10.42 -6.55 3.71
N LEU A 77 11.55 -6.66 3.03
CA LEU A 77 12.06 -5.65 2.10
C LEU A 77 11.18 -5.51 0.86
N ARG A 78 10.72 -6.62 0.27
CA ARG A 78 9.75 -6.57 -0.85
C ARG A 78 8.43 -5.95 -0.41
N ASP A 79 7.91 -6.34 0.75
CA ASP A 79 6.68 -5.80 1.32
C ASP A 79 6.79 -4.30 1.70
N ALA A 80 7.99 -3.72 1.67
CA ALA A 80 8.20 -2.30 1.91
C ALA A 80 7.91 -1.43 0.68
N ASP A 81 7.89 -2.00 -0.51
CA ASP A 81 7.53 -1.25 -1.72
C ASP A 81 6.03 -0.87 -1.68
N TRP A 82 5.77 0.42 -1.98
CA TRP A 82 4.44 1.03 -1.89
C TRP A 82 3.65 0.95 -3.19
N SER A 83 4.27 0.58 -4.30
CA SER A 83 3.62 0.57 -5.61
C SER A 83 2.52 -0.47 -5.71
N ALA A 84 1.48 -0.18 -6.49
CA ALA A 84 0.38 -1.10 -6.71
C ALA A 84 0.86 -2.39 -7.39
N GLU A 85 1.74 -2.25 -8.36
CA GLU A 85 2.34 -3.36 -9.11
C GLU A 85 3.06 -4.34 -8.18
N TYR A 86 3.85 -3.82 -7.23
CA TYR A 86 4.56 -4.65 -6.26
C TYR A 86 3.61 -5.35 -5.31
N ILE A 87 2.64 -4.62 -4.75
CA ILE A 87 1.62 -5.20 -3.85
C ILE A 87 0.90 -6.35 -4.56
N PHE A 88 0.46 -6.16 -5.81
CA PHE A 88 -0.27 -7.21 -6.53
C PHE A 88 0.62 -8.40 -6.89
N SER A 89 1.90 -8.17 -7.20
CA SER A 89 2.84 -9.26 -7.47
C SER A 89 3.03 -10.18 -6.25
N GLU A 90 3.11 -9.61 -5.04
CA GLU A 90 3.27 -10.37 -3.79
C GLU A 90 2.03 -11.21 -3.43
N PHE A 91 0.86 -10.86 -3.96
CA PHE A 91 -0.38 -11.63 -3.79
C PHE A 91 -0.74 -12.53 -4.98
N SER A 92 -0.01 -12.45 -6.10
CA SER A 92 -0.29 -13.23 -7.31
C SER A 92 -0.17 -14.74 -7.09
N VAL A 93 0.89 -15.20 -6.43
CA VAL A 93 1.09 -16.64 -6.14
C VAL A 93 0.03 -17.19 -5.18
N PRO A 94 -0.24 -16.58 -4.02
CA PRO A 94 -1.31 -17.04 -3.14
C PRO A 94 -2.70 -16.96 -3.80
N PHE A 95 -2.94 -16.01 -4.70
CA PHE A 95 -4.20 -15.89 -5.44
C PHE A 95 -4.38 -16.98 -6.52
N GLY A 96 -3.27 -17.46 -7.10
CA GLY A 96 -3.27 -18.49 -8.13
C GLY A 96 -3.33 -17.97 -9.58
N LEU A 97 -3.27 -16.65 -9.78
CA LEU A 97 -3.11 -16.00 -11.08
C LEU A 97 -2.14 -14.83 -10.97
N ASN A 98 -1.38 -14.60 -12.05
CA ASN A 98 -0.52 -13.43 -12.15
C ASN A 98 -1.36 -12.17 -12.38
N ILE A 99 -1.31 -11.22 -11.43
CA ILE A 99 -2.14 -10.01 -11.43
C ILE A 99 -1.37 -8.89 -12.12
N THR A 100 -1.66 -8.67 -13.40
CA THR A 100 -1.10 -7.57 -14.21
C THR A 100 -2.18 -6.95 -15.10
N LYS A 101 -1.90 -5.75 -15.63
CA LYS A 101 -2.81 -5.07 -16.60
C LYS A 101 -3.08 -5.93 -17.84
N GLU A 102 -2.08 -6.68 -18.28
CA GLU A 102 -2.13 -7.49 -19.49
C GLU A 102 -2.86 -8.82 -19.23
N ASN A 103 -2.58 -9.45 -18.10
CA ASN A 103 -3.10 -10.77 -17.80
C ASN A 103 -4.49 -10.75 -17.16
N THR A 104 -4.75 -9.82 -16.23
CA THR A 104 -6.00 -9.75 -15.47
C THR A 104 -6.53 -8.31 -15.40
N PRO A 105 -6.88 -7.69 -16.54
CA PRO A 105 -7.21 -6.26 -16.62
C PRO A 105 -8.36 -5.83 -15.71
N GLU A 106 -9.42 -6.65 -15.56
CA GLU A 106 -10.57 -6.30 -14.73
C GLU A 106 -10.25 -6.43 -13.22
N ILE A 107 -9.48 -7.46 -12.84
CA ILE A 107 -8.99 -7.63 -11.46
C ILE A 107 -8.00 -6.52 -11.13
N TYR A 108 -7.04 -6.24 -12.03
CA TYR A 108 -6.05 -5.18 -11.83
C TYR A 108 -6.71 -3.81 -11.65
N LYS A 109 -7.71 -3.50 -12.48
CA LYS A 109 -8.48 -2.26 -12.39
C LYS A 109 -9.21 -2.14 -11.05
N LEU A 110 -9.94 -3.20 -10.65
CA LEU A 110 -10.62 -3.25 -9.35
C LEU A 110 -9.66 -2.95 -8.21
N LEU A 111 -8.57 -3.72 -8.13
CA LEU A 111 -7.59 -3.60 -7.05
C LEU A 111 -6.94 -2.21 -7.02
N THR A 112 -6.60 -1.65 -8.19
CA THR A 112 -6.01 -0.31 -8.29
C THR A 112 -6.96 0.75 -7.74
N GLN A 113 -8.21 0.78 -8.17
CA GLN A 113 -9.20 1.75 -7.68
C GLN A 113 -9.47 1.57 -6.18
N CYS A 114 -9.51 0.31 -5.70
CA CYS A 114 -9.66 0.01 -4.27
C CYS A 114 -8.47 0.51 -3.46
N LEU A 115 -7.21 0.28 -3.88
CA LEU A 115 -6.04 0.75 -3.16
C LEU A 115 -6.08 2.26 -2.92
N TYR A 116 -6.38 3.05 -3.96
CA TYR A 116 -6.46 4.50 -3.82
C TYR A 116 -7.65 4.95 -2.96
N THR A 117 -8.74 4.19 -2.95
CA THR A 117 -9.91 4.48 -2.11
C THR A 117 -9.64 4.15 -0.64
N VAL A 118 -9.09 2.96 -0.33
CA VAL A 118 -8.87 2.53 1.06
C VAL A 118 -7.76 3.35 1.75
N ASP A 119 -6.81 3.90 1.02
CA ASP A 119 -5.81 4.82 1.58
C ASP A 119 -6.43 6.03 2.28
N LEU A 120 -7.61 6.45 1.86
CA LEU A 120 -8.27 7.62 2.41
C LEU A 120 -8.70 7.41 3.87
N VAL A 121 -9.01 6.16 4.27
CA VAL A 121 -9.54 5.85 5.62
C VAL A 121 -8.56 6.22 6.74
N GLY A 122 -7.24 6.05 6.50
CA GLY A 122 -6.21 6.29 7.51
C GLY A 122 -5.75 7.74 7.65
N LYS A 123 -6.07 8.62 6.70
CA LYS A 123 -5.45 9.96 6.61
C LYS A 123 -5.73 10.86 7.80
N LYS A 124 -7.00 10.92 8.25
CA LYS A 124 -7.39 11.76 9.40
C LYS A 124 -6.68 11.32 10.68
N ALA A 125 -6.68 10.01 10.96
CA ALA A 125 -6.04 9.46 12.16
C ALA A 125 -4.52 9.66 12.13
N LYS A 126 -3.86 9.49 10.98
CA LYS A 126 -2.42 9.79 10.82
C LYS A 126 -2.09 11.23 11.16
N ALA A 127 -2.87 12.17 10.64
CA ALA A 127 -2.67 13.60 10.90
C ALA A 127 -2.96 13.96 12.37
N PHE A 128 -4.03 13.40 12.96
CA PHE A 128 -4.47 13.69 14.31
C PHE A 128 -3.48 13.19 15.38
N TYR A 129 -3.09 11.89 15.30
CA TYR A 129 -2.21 11.31 16.30
C TYR A 129 -0.74 11.63 16.05
N ASN A 130 -0.35 11.87 14.81
CA ASN A 130 1.04 12.11 14.39
C ASN A 130 2.05 11.23 15.13
N ARG A 131 1.71 9.94 15.30
CA ARG A 131 2.45 9.00 16.14
C ARG A 131 3.85 8.77 15.59
N LYS A 132 4.83 8.87 16.47
CA LYS A 132 6.24 8.63 16.12
C LYS A 132 6.51 7.17 15.76
N ARG A 133 7.24 6.96 14.67
CA ARG A 133 7.59 5.61 14.20
C ARG A 133 8.67 4.97 15.06
N PRO A 134 8.78 3.60 15.08
CA PRO A 134 9.82 2.92 15.86
C PRO A 134 11.23 3.38 15.54
N PHE A 135 11.64 3.37 14.26
CA PHE A 135 12.98 3.79 13.85
C PHE A 135 13.32 5.23 14.27
N ASP A 136 12.35 6.14 14.20
CA ASP A 136 12.56 7.54 14.64
C ASP A 136 12.57 7.67 16.16
N ARG A 137 11.78 6.86 16.89
CA ARG A 137 11.80 6.85 18.36
C ARG A 137 13.16 6.37 18.91
N PHE A 138 13.70 5.31 18.32
CA PHE A 138 14.97 4.73 18.76
C PHE A 138 16.20 5.37 18.08
N LYS A 139 15.99 6.32 17.16
CA LYS A 139 17.07 7.01 16.43
C LYS A 139 18.02 6.06 15.69
N GLU A 140 17.46 5.04 15.10
CA GLU A 140 18.19 4.05 14.31
C GLU A 140 17.49 3.84 12.95
N PRO A 141 18.22 3.48 11.87
CA PRO A 141 17.60 3.30 10.57
C PRO A 141 16.64 2.08 10.57
N SER A 142 15.59 2.18 9.77
CA SER A 142 14.74 1.03 9.46
C SER A 142 15.52 0.01 8.62
N LEU A 143 14.92 -1.17 8.36
CA LEU A 143 15.48 -2.12 7.38
C LEU A 143 15.40 -1.59 5.93
N TYR A 144 14.62 -0.53 5.68
CA TYR A 144 14.42 0.09 4.36
C TYR A 144 14.64 1.61 4.44
N PRO A 145 15.91 2.05 4.66
CA PRO A 145 16.23 3.42 5.08
C PRO A 145 15.93 4.49 4.03
N LYS A 146 15.80 4.12 2.75
CA LYS A 146 15.51 5.10 1.69
C LYS A 146 14.18 5.85 1.88
N ASP A 147 13.25 5.27 2.65
CA ASP A 147 11.93 5.87 2.91
C ASP A 147 11.88 6.59 4.28
N ASP A 148 12.89 6.43 5.14
CA ASP A 148 12.85 6.89 6.54
C ASP A 148 12.61 8.40 6.65
N GLU A 149 13.24 9.21 5.81
CA GLU A 149 13.05 10.65 5.81
C GLU A 149 11.59 11.05 5.49
N ALA A 150 11.00 10.44 4.48
CA ALA A 150 9.62 10.71 4.09
C ALA A 150 8.63 10.18 5.16
N LEU A 151 8.91 9.00 5.71
CA LEU A 151 8.09 8.37 6.73
C LEU A 151 8.15 9.10 8.07
N SER A 152 9.28 9.71 8.45
CA SER A 152 9.40 10.49 9.70
C SER A 152 8.49 11.73 9.74
N LYS A 153 8.13 12.25 8.55
CA LYS A 153 7.21 13.39 8.37
C LYS A 153 5.74 13.00 8.39
N ASN A 154 5.41 11.71 8.51
CA ASN A 154 4.05 11.18 8.43
C ASN A 154 3.78 10.20 9.58
N GLY A 155 2.72 10.45 10.35
CA GLY A 155 2.35 9.65 11.51
C GLY A 155 2.26 8.14 11.23
N SER A 156 2.69 7.32 12.19
CA SER A 156 2.73 5.86 12.01
C SER A 156 1.34 5.20 12.10
N TYR A 157 0.42 5.75 12.88
CA TYR A 157 -0.87 5.14 13.20
C TYR A 157 -2.00 5.67 12.32
N PRO A 158 -2.77 4.79 11.67
CA PRO A 158 -2.57 3.36 11.45
C PRO A 158 -1.57 3.07 10.32
N SER A 159 -1.16 1.79 10.17
CA SER A 159 -0.27 1.39 9.09
C SER A 159 -0.96 1.42 7.72
N GLY A 160 -0.51 2.31 6.82
CA GLY A 160 -1.04 2.42 5.46
C GLY A 160 -0.74 1.19 4.60
N HIS A 161 0.48 0.62 4.70
CA HIS A 161 0.81 -0.64 4.01
C HIS A 161 -0.14 -1.75 4.44
N THR A 162 -0.44 -1.87 5.75
CA THR A 162 -1.37 -2.87 6.23
C THR A 162 -2.79 -2.63 5.72
N ILE A 163 -3.24 -1.38 5.64
CA ILE A 163 -4.55 -1.04 5.05
C ILE A 163 -4.60 -1.56 3.60
N ARG A 164 -3.58 -1.26 2.79
CA ARG A 164 -3.52 -1.72 1.39
C ARG A 164 -3.47 -3.24 1.28
N GLY A 165 -2.52 -3.88 1.95
CA GLY A 165 -2.34 -5.32 1.87
C GLY A 165 -3.55 -6.10 2.38
N TRP A 166 -4.12 -5.70 3.52
CA TRP A 166 -5.30 -6.36 4.09
C TRP A 166 -6.55 -6.18 3.22
N SER A 167 -6.79 -4.98 2.68
CA SER A 167 -7.88 -4.76 1.73
C SER A 167 -7.71 -5.59 0.45
N THR A 168 -6.47 -5.71 -0.04
CA THR A 168 -6.17 -6.53 -1.23
C THR A 168 -6.51 -7.99 -0.99
N VAL A 169 -6.13 -8.59 0.16
CA VAL A 169 -6.44 -9.99 0.42
C VAL A 169 -7.92 -10.23 0.66
N LEU A 170 -8.64 -9.30 1.28
CA LEU A 170 -10.10 -9.43 1.42
C LEU A 170 -10.79 -9.48 0.05
N LEU A 171 -10.40 -8.60 -0.87
CA LEU A 171 -10.92 -8.57 -2.24
C LEU A 171 -10.55 -9.84 -3.03
N LEU A 172 -9.30 -10.27 -2.95
CA LEU A 172 -8.84 -11.47 -3.64
C LEU A 172 -9.49 -12.74 -3.08
N SER A 173 -9.73 -12.80 -1.76
CA SER A 173 -10.46 -13.91 -1.12
C SER A 173 -11.93 -13.96 -1.55
N GLU A 174 -12.54 -12.80 -1.80
CA GLU A 174 -13.90 -12.75 -2.34
C GLU A 174 -13.98 -13.19 -3.81
N ILE A 175 -12.92 -12.94 -4.60
CA ILE A 175 -12.82 -13.37 -6.00
C ILE A 175 -12.50 -14.87 -6.10
N ASN A 176 -11.59 -15.36 -5.25
CA ASN A 176 -11.15 -16.76 -5.18
C ASN A 176 -11.26 -17.30 -3.74
N PRO A 177 -12.46 -17.69 -3.30
CA PRO A 177 -12.70 -18.14 -1.93
C PRO A 177 -11.98 -19.47 -1.59
N GLU A 178 -11.62 -20.29 -2.58
CA GLU A 178 -10.90 -21.54 -2.37
C GLU A 178 -9.47 -21.31 -1.84
N ARG A 179 -8.91 -20.11 -2.03
CA ARG A 179 -7.59 -19.73 -1.55
C ARG A 179 -7.62 -18.70 -0.41
N ALA A 180 -8.78 -18.47 0.20
CA ALA A 180 -8.95 -17.46 1.24
C ALA A 180 -7.94 -17.61 2.39
N ASP A 181 -7.74 -18.83 2.92
CA ASP A 181 -6.81 -19.06 4.03
C ASP A 181 -5.36 -18.72 3.65
N THR A 182 -4.93 -19.11 2.47
CA THR A 182 -3.58 -18.81 1.95
C THR A 182 -3.39 -17.30 1.75
N LEU A 183 -4.40 -16.62 1.21
CA LEU A 183 -4.40 -15.17 1.01
C LEU A 183 -4.36 -14.42 2.34
N LEU A 184 -5.21 -14.79 3.29
CA LEU A 184 -5.27 -14.17 4.60
C LEU A 184 -3.96 -14.37 5.38
N ALA A 185 -3.36 -15.57 5.33
CA ALA A 185 -2.06 -15.83 5.92
C ALA A 185 -0.96 -14.94 5.31
N ARG A 186 -0.94 -14.77 3.98
CA ARG A 186 0.01 -13.86 3.31
C ARG A 186 -0.24 -12.40 3.68
N GLY A 187 -1.50 -11.97 3.76
CA GLY A 187 -1.85 -10.62 4.20
C GLY A 187 -1.47 -10.34 5.65
N TYR A 188 -1.58 -11.34 6.52
CA TYR A 188 -1.11 -11.24 7.91
C TYR A 188 0.41 -11.02 7.95
N MET A 189 1.17 -11.84 7.21
CA MET A 189 2.63 -11.72 7.06
C MET A 189 3.04 -10.37 6.47
N TYR A 190 2.27 -9.84 5.50
CA TYR A 190 2.51 -8.53 4.89
C TYR A 190 2.45 -7.39 5.94
N GLY A 191 1.46 -7.44 6.84
CA GLY A 191 1.41 -6.52 7.98
C GLY A 191 2.58 -6.68 8.94
N GLU A 192 2.97 -7.93 9.31
CA GLU A 192 4.14 -8.18 10.16
C GLU A 192 5.44 -7.65 9.57
N SER A 193 5.58 -7.68 8.26
CA SER A 193 6.73 -7.11 7.55
C SER A 193 6.98 -5.66 7.92
N ARG A 194 5.93 -4.89 8.27
CA ARG A 194 6.08 -3.48 8.69
C ARG A 194 6.72 -3.34 10.06
N VAL A 195 6.49 -4.31 10.95
CA VAL A 195 7.16 -4.39 12.26
C VAL A 195 8.62 -4.80 12.07
N ILE A 196 8.88 -5.80 11.22
CA ILE A 196 10.25 -6.27 10.92
C ILE A 196 11.08 -5.16 10.26
N VAL A 197 10.50 -4.41 9.32
CA VAL A 197 11.15 -3.22 8.74
C VAL A 197 11.42 -2.15 9.81
N GLY A 198 10.64 -2.11 10.90
CA GLY A 198 10.75 -1.09 11.94
C GLY A 198 10.06 0.22 11.61
N ALA A 199 9.21 0.23 10.58
CA ALA A 199 8.46 1.40 10.14
C ALA A 199 7.16 1.62 10.93
N HIS A 200 6.62 0.56 11.56
CA HIS A 200 5.36 0.59 12.29
C HIS A 200 5.43 -0.22 13.59
N TRP A 201 4.65 0.21 14.57
CA TRP A 201 4.36 -0.55 15.77
C TRP A 201 3.36 -1.68 15.49
N GLN A 202 3.32 -2.71 16.33
CA GLN A 202 2.33 -3.78 16.19
C GLN A 202 0.90 -3.24 16.23
N SER A 203 0.60 -2.34 17.16
CA SER A 203 -0.72 -1.70 17.27
C SER A 203 -1.10 -0.84 16.05
N ASP A 204 -0.13 -0.26 15.32
CA ASP A 204 -0.41 0.42 14.03
C ASP A 204 -0.87 -0.58 12.97
N VAL A 205 -0.28 -1.78 12.97
CA VAL A 205 -0.60 -2.87 12.05
C VAL A 205 -1.99 -3.42 12.35
N ASP A 206 -2.30 -3.67 13.61
CA ASP A 206 -3.60 -4.20 14.03
C ASP A 206 -4.73 -3.20 13.73
N ALA A 207 -4.52 -1.91 14.03
CA ALA A 207 -5.44 -0.85 13.64
C ALA A 207 -5.57 -0.74 12.10
N GLY A 208 -4.49 -0.98 11.38
CA GLY A 208 -4.50 -1.01 9.91
C GLY A 208 -5.42 -2.09 9.34
N ARG A 209 -5.45 -3.30 9.93
CA ARG A 209 -6.37 -4.37 9.54
C ARG A 209 -7.83 -4.01 9.82
N LEU A 210 -8.12 -3.44 10.98
CA LEU A 210 -9.48 -2.99 11.33
C LEU A 210 -9.96 -1.88 10.39
N ALA A 211 -9.09 -0.90 10.09
CA ALA A 211 -9.39 0.17 9.14
C ALA A 211 -9.65 -0.36 7.73
N ALA A 212 -8.84 -1.31 7.27
CA ALA A 212 -9.02 -1.96 5.98
C ALA A 212 -10.36 -2.71 5.91
N THR A 213 -10.75 -3.41 6.98
CA THR A 213 -12.03 -4.12 7.06
C THR A 213 -13.21 -3.14 7.01
N ALA A 214 -13.14 -2.02 7.72
CA ALA A 214 -14.17 -0.98 7.65
C ALA A 214 -14.25 -0.34 6.25
N ALA A 215 -13.11 -0.08 5.62
CA ALA A 215 -13.05 0.42 4.24
C ALA A 215 -13.62 -0.60 3.24
N TYR A 216 -13.30 -1.89 3.40
CA TYR A 216 -13.85 -2.97 2.59
C TYR A 216 -15.37 -3.04 2.68
N MET A 217 -15.94 -2.95 3.88
CA MET A 217 -17.40 -2.88 4.07
C MET A 217 -18.01 -1.67 3.36
N LYS A 218 -17.34 -0.50 3.45
CA LYS A 218 -17.78 0.72 2.77
C LYS A 218 -17.79 0.57 1.25
N LEU A 219 -16.78 -0.09 0.66
CA LEU A 219 -16.72 -0.35 -0.79
C LEU A 219 -17.99 -1.04 -1.30
N HIS A 220 -18.56 -1.99 -0.53
CA HIS A 220 -19.76 -2.74 -0.92
C HIS A 220 -21.06 -1.89 -0.92
N THR A 221 -20.98 -0.64 -0.49
CA THR A 221 -22.12 0.31 -0.62
C THR A 221 -22.06 1.13 -1.92
N SER A 222 -21.09 0.85 -2.83
CA SER A 222 -20.94 1.53 -4.12
C SER A 222 -21.36 0.63 -5.27
N ASP A 223 -22.36 1.04 -6.05
CA ASP A 223 -22.78 0.31 -7.25
C ASP A 223 -21.65 0.19 -8.26
N ALA A 224 -20.84 1.24 -8.42
CA ALA A 224 -19.68 1.22 -9.33
C ALA A 224 -18.62 0.18 -8.90
N PHE A 225 -18.39 0.03 -7.59
CA PHE A 225 -17.52 -1.03 -7.06
C PHE A 225 -18.12 -2.42 -7.33
N LEU A 226 -19.39 -2.63 -7.02
CA LEU A 226 -20.06 -3.92 -7.21
C LEU A 226 -20.05 -4.36 -8.68
N GLU A 227 -20.26 -3.44 -9.62
CA GLU A 227 -20.16 -3.71 -11.05
C GLU A 227 -18.72 -4.10 -11.47
N GLN A 228 -17.69 -3.41 -10.97
CA GLN A 228 -16.32 -3.76 -11.27
C GLN A 228 -15.91 -5.10 -10.62
N LEU A 229 -16.37 -5.38 -9.41
CA LEU A 229 -16.16 -6.66 -8.72
C LEU A 229 -16.79 -7.83 -9.51
N LYS A 230 -18.00 -7.65 -10.05
CA LYS A 230 -18.65 -8.63 -10.92
C LYS A 230 -17.82 -8.95 -12.16
N LYS A 231 -17.22 -7.94 -12.80
CA LYS A 231 -16.32 -8.12 -13.94
C LYS A 231 -15.05 -8.88 -13.56
N ALA A 232 -14.43 -8.52 -12.44
CA ALA A 232 -13.24 -9.20 -11.91
C ALA A 232 -13.52 -10.69 -11.59
N LYS A 233 -14.65 -11.00 -10.95
CA LYS A 233 -15.08 -12.39 -10.71
C LYS A 233 -15.36 -13.17 -12.01
N ALA A 234 -15.92 -12.51 -13.02
CA ALA A 234 -16.14 -13.13 -14.32
C ALA A 234 -14.82 -13.42 -15.06
N GLU A 235 -13.86 -12.48 -15.00
CA GLU A 235 -12.52 -12.67 -15.56
C GLU A 235 -11.80 -13.84 -14.88
N PHE A 236 -11.81 -13.90 -13.54
CA PHE A 236 -11.20 -15.01 -12.79
C PHE A 236 -11.76 -16.36 -13.22
N ARG A 237 -13.10 -16.51 -13.23
CA ARG A 237 -13.75 -17.76 -13.66
C ARG A 237 -13.40 -18.17 -15.10
N LYS A 238 -13.19 -17.20 -16.01
CA LYS A 238 -12.81 -17.48 -17.40
C LYS A 238 -11.38 -18.01 -17.51
N LYS A 239 -10.48 -17.53 -16.62
CA LYS A 239 -9.05 -17.87 -16.67
C LYS A 239 -8.70 -19.14 -15.89
N THR A 240 -9.60 -19.63 -15.04
CA THR A 240 -9.39 -20.83 -14.20
C THR A 240 -10.20 -22.05 -14.65
N LYS A 241 -10.95 -21.92 -15.74
CA LYS A 241 -11.56 -23.03 -16.48
C LYS A 241 -10.56 -23.69 -17.43
#